data_531be8b946bbdd11f7547b593a6970aa
#
_entry.id   531be8b946bbdd11f7547b593a6970aa
#
_cell.length_a   1.000
_cell.length_b   1.000
_cell.length_c   1.000
_cell.angle_alpha   90.00
_cell.angle_beta   90.00
_cell.angle_gamma   90.00
#
_symmetry.space_group_name_H-M   'P 1'
#
loop_
_entity.id
_entity.type
_entity.pdbx_description
1 polymer ?
#
loop_
_entity_poly.entity_id
_entity_poly.type
_entity_poly.pdbx_seq_one_letter_code
_entity_poly.pdbx_strand_id
1 'polypeptide(L)'
;GYLFAGMLIGPLSPLWTSFLGENGGTSTVTGIGILSDISALNLFADIGVILLLFVIGIEFPFAKIRSIGRVAIGSGTLGLFATLGVVFVAASALGLNFMDSLFIAAALSISSTAIIIKILEDTGKIKKESSILVLGVLIVEDVIAVILIASLESVALVGTVSVEAVVLVALVATGLIVGTFTIGRRVIPPLIDKVASAENREILLLSVLGVCFGYA
;
A
#
# COMPACT_ATOMS: atom_id res chain seq x y z
N GLY A 1 -10.03 16.39 1.67
CA GLY A 1 -10.35 16.96 0.36
C GLY A 1 -10.40 15.92 -0.73
N TYR A 2 -9.30 15.21 -1.04
CA TYR A 2 -9.19 14.32 -2.21
C TYR A 2 -10.17 13.15 -2.21
N LEU A 3 -10.39 12.49 -1.07
CA LEU A 3 -11.38 11.40 -0.96
C LEU A 3 -12.80 11.90 -1.26
N PHE A 4 -13.14 13.08 -0.77
CA PHE A 4 -14.45 13.68 -1.03
C PHE A 4 -14.62 14.09 -2.50
N ALA A 5 -13.58 14.64 -3.11
CA ALA A 5 -13.56 14.93 -4.54
C ALA A 5 -13.71 13.66 -5.39
N GLY A 6 -13.00 12.59 -5.02
CA GLY A 6 -13.12 11.29 -5.67
C GLY A 6 -14.53 10.69 -5.55
N MET A 7 -15.18 10.79 -4.39
CA MET A 7 -16.57 10.37 -4.20
C MET A 7 -17.55 11.18 -5.07
N LEU A 8 -17.36 12.49 -5.17
CA LEU A 8 -18.23 13.35 -5.99
C LEU A 8 -18.09 13.07 -7.48
N ILE A 9 -16.87 12.87 -7.97
CA ILE A 9 -16.60 12.60 -9.39
C ILE A 9 -16.95 11.14 -9.74
N GLY A 10 -16.74 10.22 -8.82
CA GLY A 10 -16.99 8.78 -8.97
C GLY A 10 -18.44 8.40 -8.64
N PRO A 11 -18.66 7.60 -7.57
CA PRO A 11 -19.95 6.96 -7.32
C PRO A 11 -21.12 7.92 -7.03
N LEU A 12 -20.85 9.15 -6.59
CA LEU A 12 -21.90 10.15 -6.34
C LEU A 12 -22.21 11.03 -7.55
N SER A 13 -21.45 10.93 -8.64
CA SER A 13 -21.67 11.76 -9.83
C SER A 13 -23.07 11.66 -10.43
N PRO A 14 -23.78 10.50 -10.47
CA PRO A 14 -25.13 10.42 -10.98
C PRO A 14 -26.12 11.31 -10.23
N LEU A 15 -25.89 11.57 -8.94
CA LEU A 15 -26.80 12.37 -8.12
C LEU A 15 -26.80 13.85 -8.54
N TRP A 16 -25.65 14.43 -8.86
CA TRP A 16 -25.55 15.84 -9.21
C TRP A 16 -25.58 16.09 -10.72
N THR A 17 -25.17 15.13 -11.57
CA THR A 17 -25.36 15.23 -13.01
C THR A 17 -26.84 15.19 -13.39
N SER A 18 -27.65 14.40 -12.70
CA SER A 18 -29.12 14.42 -12.83
C SER A 18 -29.72 15.77 -12.47
N PHE A 19 -29.14 16.48 -11.50
CA PHE A 19 -29.57 17.81 -11.06
C PHE A 19 -29.21 18.90 -12.08
N LEU A 20 -28.13 18.73 -12.85
CA LEU A 20 -27.69 19.69 -13.86
C LEU A 20 -28.42 19.53 -15.22
N GLY A 21 -29.37 18.60 -15.31
CA GLY A 21 -30.19 18.42 -16.50
C GLY A 21 -29.47 17.83 -17.70
N GLU A 22 -28.26 17.35 -17.54
CA GLU A 22 -27.63 16.48 -18.51
C GLU A 22 -28.40 15.17 -18.52
N ASN A 23 -29.29 15.01 -19.51
CA ASN A 23 -29.90 13.74 -19.85
C ASN A 23 -28.77 12.77 -20.21
N GLY A 24 -28.21 12.17 -19.17
CA GLY A 24 -27.20 11.14 -19.31
C GLY A 24 -27.81 10.04 -20.15
N GLY A 25 -27.41 9.99 -21.40
CA GLY A 25 -27.65 8.82 -22.22
C GLY A 25 -27.27 7.63 -21.39
N THR A 26 -28.15 6.65 -21.36
CA THR A 26 -27.96 5.33 -20.79
C THR A 26 -26.80 4.62 -21.49
N SER A 27 -25.61 5.17 -21.35
CA SER A 27 -24.41 4.42 -21.58
C SER A 27 -24.38 3.43 -20.43
N THR A 28 -24.50 2.17 -20.72
CA THR A 28 -24.08 1.07 -19.87
C THR A 28 -22.57 1.21 -19.68
N VAL A 29 -22.20 2.20 -18.90
CA VAL A 29 -20.82 2.58 -18.67
C VAL A 29 -20.30 1.61 -17.63
N THR A 30 -19.41 0.76 -18.07
CA THR A 30 -18.50 -0.01 -17.21
C THR A 30 -17.58 0.92 -16.38
N GLY A 31 -17.85 2.21 -16.35
CA GLY A 31 -17.11 3.25 -15.64
C GLY A 31 -17.77 3.66 -14.32
N ILE A 32 -17.00 4.26 -13.43
CA ILE A 32 -17.46 4.83 -12.16
C ILE A 32 -17.75 6.32 -12.38
N GLY A 33 -19.04 6.67 -12.48
CA GLY A 33 -19.46 8.07 -12.59
C GLY A 33 -19.10 8.72 -13.93
N ILE A 34 -18.48 9.88 -13.92
CA ILE A 34 -18.05 10.63 -15.12
C ILE A 34 -16.84 9.98 -15.80
N LEU A 35 -16.12 9.12 -15.08
CA LEU A 35 -14.94 8.46 -15.58
C LEU A 35 -15.32 7.25 -16.43
N SER A 36 -15.18 7.39 -17.73
CA SER A 36 -15.56 6.37 -18.72
C SER A 36 -14.54 5.23 -18.83
N ASP A 37 -13.31 5.41 -18.36
CA ASP A 37 -12.24 4.42 -18.45
C ASP A 37 -11.62 4.16 -17.07
N ILE A 38 -12.07 3.06 -16.44
CA ILE A 38 -11.54 2.62 -15.13
C ILE A 38 -10.10 2.15 -15.26
N SER A 39 -9.71 1.59 -16.41
CA SER A 39 -8.35 1.08 -16.60
C SER A 39 -7.34 2.23 -16.61
N ALA A 40 -7.67 3.33 -17.30
CA ALA A 40 -6.85 4.54 -17.28
C ALA A 40 -6.76 5.15 -15.88
N LEU A 41 -7.88 5.19 -15.14
CA LEU A 41 -7.90 5.67 -13.76
C LEU A 41 -6.99 4.86 -12.85
N ASN A 42 -7.07 3.54 -12.94
CA ASN A 42 -6.23 2.63 -12.16
C ASN A 42 -4.75 2.85 -12.50
N LEU A 43 -4.40 2.96 -13.78
CA LEU A 43 -3.04 3.24 -14.20
C LEU A 43 -2.50 4.55 -13.59
N PHE A 44 -3.27 5.64 -13.61
CA PHE A 44 -2.86 6.90 -12.99
C PHE A 44 -2.78 6.81 -11.47
N ALA A 45 -3.67 6.04 -10.84
CA ALA A 45 -3.60 5.79 -9.39
C ALA A 45 -2.33 5.02 -9.02
N ASP A 46 -1.99 3.97 -9.76
CA ASP A 46 -0.78 3.17 -9.54
C ASP A 46 0.48 4.02 -9.72
N ILE A 47 0.55 4.82 -10.79
CA ILE A 47 1.64 5.78 -10.99
C ILE A 47 1.75 6.75 -9.81
N GLY A 48 0.62 7.28 -9.34
CA GLY A 48 0.58 8.20 -8.20
C GLY A 48 1.11 7.56 -6.92
N VAL A 49 0.72 6.33 -6.63
CA VAL A 49 1.20 5.57 -5.45
C VAL A 49 2.70 5.27 -5.56
N ILE A 50 3.17 4.81 -6.73
CA ILE A 50 4.59 4.53 -6.96
C ILE A 50 5.44 5.78 -6.73
N LEU A 51 5.03 6.92 -7.30
CA LEU A 51 5.75 8.20 -7.12
C LEU A 51 5.71 8.67 -5.67
N LEU A 52 4.57 8.55 -4.98
CA LEU A 52 4.45 8.89 -3.56
C LEU A 52 5.41 8.06 -2.71
N LEU A 53 5.39 6.74 -2.87
CA LEU A 53 6.27 5.83 -2.12
C LEU A 53 7.74 6.07 -2.43
N PHE A 54 8.06 6.42 -3.68
CA PHE A 54 9.42 6.77 -4.09
C PHE A 54 9.92 8.04 -3.40
N VAL A 55 9.14 9.12 -3.43
CA VAL A 55 9.49 10.39 -2.74
C VAL A 55 9.74 10.16 -1.27
N ILE A 56 8.88 9.40 -0.61
CA ILE A 56 9.02 9.03 0.79
C ILE A 56 10.28 8.19 1.01
N GLY A 57 10.54 7.22 0.12
CA GLY A 57 11.73 6.38 0.19
C GLY A 57 13.03 7.19 0.18
N ILE A 58 13.09 8.28 -0.58
CA ILE A 58 14.25 9.19 -0.60
C ILE A 58 14.40 9.96 0.72
N GLU A 59 13.28 10.41 1.28
CA GLU A 59 13.30 11.20 2.52
C GLU A 59 13.48 10.35 3.79
N PHE A 60 13.32 9.04 3.66
CA PHE A 60 13.23 8.13 4.79
C PHE A 60 14.60 7.81 5.43
N PRO A 61 14.79 8.05 6.73
CA PRO A 61 16.05 7.80 7.41
C PRO A 61 16.21 6.32 7.78
N PHE A 62 16.46 5.45 6.79
CA PHE A 62 16.60 3.98 6.98
C PHE A 62 17.61 3.57 8.08
N ALA A 63 18.63 4.39 8.33
CA ALA A 63 19.60 4.12 9.40
C ALA A 63 18.95 4.05 10.80
N LYS A 64 17.86 4.78 11.02
CA LYS A 64 17.13 4.80 12.29
C LYS A 64 16.19 3.61 12.48
N ILE A 65 15.75 2.94 11.41
CA ILE A 65 14.89 1.75 11.51
C ILE A 65 15.58 0.65 12.30
N ARG A 66 16.88 0.48 12.12
CA ARG A 66 17.63 -0.58 12.81
C ARG A 66 17.59 -0.43 14.34
N SER A 67 17.52 0.80 14.86
CA SER A 67 17.42 1.05 16.31
C SER A 67 16.01 0.80 16.86
N ILE A 68 14.98 0.94 16.02
CA ILE A 68 13.56 0.85 16.43
C ILE A 68 12.96 -0.51 16.07
N GLY A 69 13.65 -1.32 15.26
CA GLY A 69 13.12 -2.53 14.63
C GLY A 69 12.45 -3.52 15.58
N ARG A 70 13.02 -3.72 16.78
CA ARG A 70 12.42 -4.64 17.78
C ARG A 70 11.09 -4.13 18.31
N VAL A 71 10.99 -2.82 18.54
CA VAL A 71 9.74 -2.18 19.01
C VAL A 71 8.72 -2.18 17.89
N ALA A 72 9.12 -1.85 16.67
CA ALA A 72 8.25 -1.86 15.51
C ALA A 72 7.69 -3.27 15.22
N ILE A 73 8.52 -4.32 15.29
CA ILE A 73 8.09 -5.71 15.11
C ILE A 73 7.07 -6.10 16.21
N GLY A 74 7.39 -5.82 17.47
CA GLY A 74 6.49 -6.15 18.57
C GLY A 74 5.16 -5.40 18.48
N SER A 75 5.21 -4.09 18.25
CA SER A 75 3.99 -3.25 18.17
C SER A 75 3.16 -3.57 16.94
N GLY A 76 3.78 -3.74 15.76
CA GLY A 76 3.07 -4.05 14.52
C GLY A 76 2.40 -5.43 14.59
N THR A 77 3.13 -6.45 15.03
CA THR A 77 2.55 -7.79 15.20
C THR A 77 1.41 -7.79 16.22
N LEU A 78 1.62 -7.19 17.40
CA LEU A 78 0.58 -7.13 18.42
C LEU A 78 -0.63 -6.31 17.96
N GLY A 79 -0.39 -5.16 17.32
CA GLY A 79 -1.46 -4.29 16.81
C GLY A 79 -2.32 -5.00 15.77
N LEU A 80 -1.70 -5.62 14.77
CA LEU A 80 -2.40 -6.35 13.71
C LEU A 80 -3.25 -7.50 14.30
N PHE A 81 -2.66 -8.35 15.13
CA PHE A 81 -3.40 -9.48 15.71
C PHE A 81 -4.47 -9.05 16.72
N ALA A 82 -4.24 -7.96 17.47
CA ALA A 82 -5.26 -7.39 18.35
C ALA A 82 -6.45 -6.86 17.55
N THR A 83 -6.21 -6.10 16.49
CA THR A 83 -7.26 -5.59 15.62
C THR A 83 -8.01 -6.72 14.94
N LEU A 84 -7.29 -7.70 14.39
CA LEU A 84 -7.87 -8.89 13.77
C LEU A 84 -8.77 -9.63 14.77
N GLY A 85 -8.31 -9.85 16.00
CA GLY A 85 -9.10 -10.52 17.04
C GLY A 85 -10.36 -9.75 17.43
N VAL A 86 -10.25 -8.44 17.64
CA VAL A 86 -11.40 -7.58 17.97
C VAL A 86 -12.44 -7.57 16.85
N VAL A 87 -12.00 -7.39 15.60
CA VAL A 87 -12.91 -7.37 14.45
C VAL A 87 -13.53 -8.76 14.21
N PHE A 88 -12.77 -9.83 14.38
CA PHE A 88 -13.29 -11.19 14.27
C PHE A 88 -14.41 -11.44 15.30
N VAL A 89 -14.20 -11.08 16.56
CA VAL A 89 -15.20 -11.24 17.61
C VAL A 89 -16.43 -10.38 17.30
N ALA A 90 -16.25 -9.14 16.86
CA ALA A 90 -17.35 -8.25 16.50
C ALA A 90 -18.16 -8.80 15.30
N ALA A 91 -17.50 -9.27 14.25
CA ALA A 91 -18.15 -9.86 13.09
C ALA A 91 -18.93 -11.13 13.43
N SER A 92 -18.35 -12.00 14.26
CA SER A 92 -19.01 -13.22 14.75
C SER A 92 -20.23 -12.89 15.63
N ALA A 93 -20.14 -11.85 16.47
CA ALA A 93 -21.26 -11.38 17.29
C ALA A 93 -22.42 -10.80 16.46
N LEU A 94 -22.14 -10.27 15.25
CA LEU A 94 -23.14 -9.83 14.28
C LEU A 94 -23.79 -10.99 13.52
N GLY A 95 -23.43 -12.24 13.80
CA GLY A 95 -24.03 -13.44 13.22
C GLY A 95 -23.37 -13.91 11.91
N LEU A 96 -22.21 -13.38 11.56
CA LEU A 96 -21.46 -13.85 10.42
C LEU A 96 -20.83 -15.23 10.70
N ASN A 97 -20.71 -16.05 9.68
CA ASN A 97 -20.05 -17.36 9.81
C ASN A 97 -18.53 -17.18 10.06
N PHE A 98 -17.86 -18.26 10.46
CA PHE A 98 -16.43 -18.23 10.80
C PHE A 98 -15.56 -17.67 9.66
N MET A 99 -15.78 -18.12 8.43
CA MET A 99 -14.98 -17.69 7.27
C MET A 99 -15.21 -16.22 6.95
N ASP A 100 -16.44 -15.76 6.87
CA ASP A 100 -16.75 -14.36 6.60
C ASP A 100 -16.20 -13.44 7.68
N SER A 101 -16.33 -13.85 8.96
CA SER A 101 -15.73 -13.11 10.09
C SER A 101 -14.21 -13.02 9.98
N LEU A 102 -13.55 -14.10 9.54
CA LEU A 102 -12.10 -14.14 9.39
C LEU A 102 -11.62 -13.25 8.23
N PHE A 103 -12.31 -13.31 7.08
CA PHE A 103 -11.98 -12.46 5.92
C PHE A 103 -12.18 -10.98 6.22
N ILE A 104 -13.30 -10.62 6.85
CA ILE A 104 -13.57 -9.23 7.24
C ILE A 104 -12.54 -8.76 8.27
N ALA A 105 -12.22 -9.58 9.27
CA ALA A 105 -11.21 -9.26 10.26
C ALA A 105 -9.84 -9.02 9.63
N ALA A 106 -9.42 -9.87 8.71
CA ALA A 106 -8.17 -9.70 7.97
C ALA A 106 -8.17 -8.40 7.15
N ALA A 107 -9.23 -8.16 6.38
CA ALA A 107 -9.34 -6.95 5.54
C ALA A 107 -9.29 -5.65 6.36
N LEU A 108 -9.94 -5.61 7.52
CA LEU A 108 -10.00 -4.43 8.38
C LEU A 108 -8.79 -4.30 9.32
N SER A 109 -7.96 -5.32 9.46
CA SER A 109 -6.74 -5.24 10.29
C SER A 109 -5.53 -4.68 9.56
N ILE A 110 -5.61 -4.51 8.25
CA ILE A 110 -4.51 -3.99 7.42
C ILE A 110 -4.61 -2.47 7.34
N SER A 111 -3.54 -1.79 7.78
CA SER A 111 -3.45 -0.32 7.78
C SER A 111 -3.16 0.24 6.39
N SER A 112 -3.65 1.45 6.10
CA SER A 112 -3.31 2.14 4.84
C SER A 112 -2.00 2.92 4.99
N THR A 113 -0.90 2.28 4.62
CA THR A 113 0.45 2.87 4.63
C THR A 113 0.52 4.17 3.85
N ALA A 114 -0.06 4.22 2.63
CA ALA A 114 -0.04 5.40 1.78
C ALA A 114 -0.75 6.62 2.42
N ILE A 115 -1.91 6.41 3.07
CA ILE A 115 -2.65 7.50 3.73
C ILE A 115 -1.88 8.03 4.92
N ILE A 116 -1.34 7.15 5.77
CA ILE A 116 -0.59 7.54 6.97
C ILE A 116 0.64 8.35 6.57
N ILE A 117 1.38 7.89 5.57
CA ILE A 117 2.55 8.57 5.05
C ILE A 117 2.17 9.96 4.52
N LYS A 118 1.12 10.05 3.72
CA LYS A 118 0.66 11.34 3.18
C LYS A 118 0.30 12.33 4.29
N ILE A 119 -0.36 11.88 5.34
CA ILE A 119 -0.68 12.71 6.51
C ILE A 119 0.60 13.19 7.22
N LEU A 120 1.59 12.30 7.39
CA LEU A 120 2.86 12.66 8.02
C LEU A 120 3.65 13.68 7.19
N GLU A 121 3.62 13.57 5.88
CA GLU A 121 4.21 14.51 4.93
C GLU A 121 3.51 15.86 5.00
N ASP A 122 2.19 15.89 4.80
CA ASP A 122 1.37 17.13 4.80
C ASP A 122 1.46 17.90 6.14
N THR A 123 1.67 17.17 7.25
CA THR A 123 1.86 17.78 8.57
C THR A 123 3.32 18.12 8.90
N GLY A 124 4.27 17.85 8.00
CA GLY A 124 5.70 18.09 8.20
C GLY A 124 6.33 17.26 9.32
N LYS A 125 5.71 16.14 9.68
CA LYS A 125 6.14 15.32 10.83
C LYS A 125 6.93 14.08 10.45
N ILE A 126 7.15 13.83 9.15
CA ILE A 126 7.75 12.58 8.65
C ILE A 126 9.13 12.26 9.28
N LYS A 127 9.91 13.29 9.64
CA LYS A 127 11.26 13.13 10.23
C LYS A 127 11.26 12.97 11.76
N LYS A 128 10.10 13.01 12.43
CA LYS A 128 10.01 12.80 13.87
C LYS A 128 10.27 11.35 14.25
N GLU A 129 10.83 11.11 15.43
CA GLU A 129 11.11 9.74 15.91
C GLU A 129 9.84 8.89 16.03
N SER A 130 8.74 9.49 16.49
CA SER A 130 7.43 8.82 16.54
C SER A 130 6.94 8.39 15.15
N SER A 131 7.15 9.22 14.12
CA SER A 131 6.76 8.90 12.75
C SER A 131 7.63 7.78 12.17
N ILE A 132 8.92 7.76 12.48
CA ILE A 132 9.81 6.67 12.06
C ILE A 132 9.37 5.34 12.69
N LEU A 133 8.93 5.35 13.96
CA LEU A 133 8.37 4.17 14.60
C LEU A 133 7.08 3.71 13.91
N VAL A 134 6.15 4.64 13.64
CA VAL A 134 4.90 4.33 12.93
C VAL A 134 5.20 3.70 11.56
N LEU A 135 6.12 4.28 10.79
CA LEU A 135 6.52 3.72 9.49
C LEU A 135 7.15 2.33 9.62
N GLY A 136 7.96 2.11 10.66
CA GLY A 136 8.49 0.77 10.96
C GLY A 136 7.39 -0.24 11.29
N VAL A 137 6.37 0.15 12.05
CA VAL A 137 5.18 -0.66 12.37
C VAL A 137 4.44 -1.02 11.09
N LEU A 138 4.16 -0.04 10.21
CA LEU A 138 3.46 -0.24 8.94
C LEU A 138 4.19 -1.24 8.03
N ILE A 139 5.52 -1.15 7.91
CA ILE A 139 6.31 -2.12 7.13
C ILE A 139 6.14 -3.54 7.68
N VAL A 140 6.11 -3.70 8.99
CA VAL A 140 5.90 -5.01 9.61
C VAL A 140 4.49 -5.52 9.36
N GLU A 141 3.48 -4.64 9.49
CA GLU A 141 2.08 -4.97 9.18
C GLU A 141 1.92 -5.40 7.72
N ASP A 142 2.52 -4.69 6.77
CA ASP A 142 2.46 -5.03 5.34
C ASP A 142 3.05 -6.43 5.05
N VAL A 143 4.20 -6.76 5.67
CA VAL A 143 4.80 -8.10 5.52
C VAL A 143 3.90 -9.19 6.09
N ILE A 144 3.32 -8.97 7.26
CA ILE A 144 2.41 -9.93 7.88
C ILE A 144 1.11 -10.03 7.06
N ALA A 145 0.61 -8.92 6.53
CA ALA A 145 -0.59 -8.87 5.70
C ALA A 145 -0.44 -9.74 4.44
N VAL A 146 0.70 -9.70 3.75
CA VAL A 146 0.97 -10.57 2.58
C VAL A 146 0.88 -12.04 2.96
N ILE A 147 1.46 -12.44 4.09
CA ILE A 147 1.41 -13.82 4.58
C ILE A 147 -0.04 -14.20 4.96
N LEU A 148 -0.76 -13.30 5.61
CA LEU A 148 -2.15 -13.50 6.00
C LEU A 148 -3.05 -13.68 4.78
N ILE A 149 -2.95 -12.81 3.76
CA ILE A 149 -3.73 -12.89 2.52
C ILE A 149 -3.46 -14.21 1.81
N ALA A 150 -2.20 -14.60 1.65
CA ALA A 150 -1.86 -15.88 1.02
C ALA A 150 -2.39 -17.09 1.79
N SER A 151 -2.39 -17.01 3.13
CA SER A 151 -2.97 -18.05 3.98
C SER A 151 -4.48 -18.17 3.80
N LEU A 152 -5.18 -17.03 3.74
CA LEU A 152 -6.63 -16.97 3.52
C LEU A 152 -7.02 -17.44 2.12
N GLU A 153 -6.27 -17.07 1.09
CA GLU A 153 -6.46 -17.54 -0.28
C GLU A 153 -6.34 -19.07 -0.35
N SER A 154 -5.33 -19.65 0.31
CA SER A 154 -5.17 -21.09 0.40
C SER A 154 -6.37 -21.77 1.05
N VAL A 155 -6.91 -21.20 2.13
CA VAL A 155 -8.12 -21.71 2.81
C VAL A 155 -9.34 -21.63 1.90
N ALA A 156 -9.50 -20.52 1.15
CA ALA A 156 -10.62 -20.32 0.26
C ALA A 156 -10.63 -21.32 -0.92
N LEU A 157 -9.45 -21.64 -1.46
CA LEU A 157 -9.30 -22.52 -2.63
C LEU A 157 -9.31 -24.02 -2.28
N VAL A 158 -8.65 -24.41 -1.20
CA VAL A 158 -8.38 -25.81 -0.86
C VAL A 158 -9.14 -26.28 0.39
N GLY A 159 -9.76 -25.36 1.12
CA GLY A 159 -10.45 -25.64 2.39
C GLY A 159 -9.52 -25.85 3.59
N THR A 160 -8.21 -25.87 3.36
CA THR A 160 -7.19 -26.05 4.41
C THR A 160 -6.02 -25.09 4.20
N VAL A 161 -5.36 -24.71 5.30
CA VAL A 161 -4.13 -23.91 5.22
C VAL A 161 -3.01 -24.80 4.68
N SER A 162 -2.53 -24.52 3.47
CA SER A 162 -1.34 -25.14 2.93
C SER A 162 -0.10 -24.50 3.56
N VAL A 163 0.53 -25.21 4.49
CA VAL A 163 1.78 -24.76 5.14
C VAL A 163 2.87 -24.50 4.08
N GLU A 164 2.90 -25.30 3.03
CA GLU A 164 3.86 -25.15 1.92
C GLU A 164 3.65 -23.82 1.18
N ALA A 165 2.42 -23.44 0.87
CA ALA A 165 2.09 -22.17 0.22
C ALA A 165 2.47 -20.98 1.12
N VAL A 166 2.16 -21.04 2.41
CA VAL A 166 2.51 -19.99 3.38
C VAL A 166 4.02 -19.83 3.50
N VAL A 167 4.77 -20.92 3.60
CA VAL A 167 6.23 -20.89 3.66
C VAL A 167 6.82 -20.33 2.36
N LEU A 168 6.31 -20.74 1.21
CA LEU A 168 6.76 -20.24 -0.08
C LEU A 168 6.56 -18.72 -0.19
N VAL A 169 5.38 -18.22 0.16
CA VAL A 169 5.09 -16.77 0.15
C VAL A 169 6.00 -16.01 1.12
N ALA A 170 6.21 -16.53 2.33
CA ALA A 170 7.10 -15.92 3.30
C ALA A 170 8.56 -15.89 2.80
N LEU A 171 9.02 -16.95 2.13
CA LEU A 171 10.35 -17.01 1.53
C LEU A 171 10.50 -16.03 0.36
N VAL A 172 9.49 -15.93 -0.52
CA VAL A 172 9.48 -14.99 -1.64
C VAL A 172 9.47 -13.55 -1.12
N ALA A 173 8.61 -13.22 -0.16
CA ALA A 173 8.54 -11.90 0.45
C ALA A 173 9.87 -11.51 1.11
N THR A 174 10.45 -12.43 1.90
CA THR A 174 11.76 -12.21 2.53
C THR A 174 12.85 -12.06 1.49
N GLY A 175 12.85 -12.89 0.44
CA GLY A 175 13.80 -12.84 -0.67
C GLY A 175 13.72 -11.53 -1.44
N LEU A 176 12.51 -11.01 -1.69
CA LEU A 176 12.28 -9.70 -2.30
C LEU A 176 12.86 -8.58 -1.43
N ILE A 177 12.55 -8.57 -0.13
CA ILE A 177 13.05 -7.55 0.81
C ILE A 177 14.59 -7.57 0.84
N VAL A 178 15.20 -8.72 1.06
CA VAL A 178 16.66 -8.87 1.12
C VAL A 178 17.31 -8.54 -0.23
N GLY A 179 16.71 -8.98 -1.33
CA GLY A 179 17.14 -8.68 -2.69
C GLY A 179 17.14 -7.18 -2.97
N THR A 180 16.04 -6.51 -2.65
CA THR A 180 15.89 -5.05 -2.77
C THR A 180 16.96 -4.31 -1.99
N PHE A 181 17.15 -4.64 -0.71
CA PHE A 181 18.17 -3.99 0.10
C PHE A 181 19.60 -4.25 -0.41
N THR A 182 19.87 -5.45 -0.90
CA THR A 182 21.21 -5.84 -1.34
C THR A 182 21.54 -5.24 -2.72
N ILE A 183 20.63 -5.40 -3.68
CA ILE A 183 20.79 -4.91 -5.06
C ILE A 183 20.64 -3.39 -5.07
N GLY A 184 19.59 -2.86 -4.44
CA GLY A 184 19.33 -1.44 -4.38
C GLY A 184 20.51 -0.66 -3.80
N ARG A 185 21.06 -1.11 -2.68
CA ARG A 185 22.22 -0.45 -2.06
C ARG A 185 23.50 -0.53 -2.88
N ARG A 186 23.64 -1.53 -3.76
CA ARG A 186 24.83 -1.72 -4.59
C ARG A 186 24.74 -1.09 -5.97
N VAL A 187 23.54 -1.06 -6.56
CA VAL A 187 23.32 -0.65 -7.95
C VAL A 187 22.85 0.80 -8.04
N ILE A 188 21.93 1.22 -7.16
CA ILE A 188 21.32 2.55 -7.26
C ILE A 188 22.31 3.69 -7.04
N PRO A 189 23.14 3.71 -5.97
CA PRO A 189 24.08 4.82 -5.75
C PRO A 189 25.03 5.05 -6.92
N PRO A 190 25.80 4.05 -7.41
CA PRO A 190 26.72 4.29 -8.52
C PRO A 190 26.01 4.65 -9.83
N LEU A 191 24.77 4.19 -10.03
CA LEU A 191 23.98 4.59 -11.20
C LEU A 191 23.61 6.07 -11.12
N ILE A 192 23.11 6.52 -9.99
CA ILE A 192 22.73 7.92 -9.74
C ILE A 192 23.96 8.82 -9.80
N ASP A 193 25.09 8.44 -9.18
CA ASP A 193 26.32 9.22 -9.19
C ASP A 193 26.84 9.40 -10.63
N LYS A 194 26.80 8.34 -11.43
CA LYS A 194 27.22 8.39 -12.85
C LYS A 194 26.32 9.30 -13.69
N VAL A 195 25.03 9.33 -13.42
CA VAL A 195 24.07 10.18 -14.11
C VAL A 195 24.15 11.62 -13.60
N ALA A 196 24.32 11.81 -12.31
CA ALA A 196 24.48 13.14 -11.70
C ALA A 196 25.77 13.84 -12.20
N SER A 197 26.84 13.08 -12.45
CA SER A 197 28.10 13.61 -13.00
C SER A 197 27.96 14.13 -14.45
N ALA A 198 26.89 13.80 -15.16
CA ALA A 198 26.61 14.28 -16.51
C ALA A 198 26.05 15.72 -16.56
N GLU A 199 25.87 16.39 -15.41
CA GLU A 199 25.35 17.76 -15.23
C GLU A 199 23.99 18.05 -15.93
N ASN A 200 23.31 17.01 -16.41
CA ASN A 200 22.05 17.17 -17.13
C ASN A 200 20.87 16.77 -16.20
N ARG A 201 20.11 17.77 -15.74
CA ARG A 201 18.95 17.58 -14.84
C ARG A 201 17.87 16.68 -15.45
N GLU A 202 17.69 16.71 -16.77
CA GLU A 202 16.65 15.93 -17.45
C GLU A 202 17.03 14.44 -17.46
N ILE A 203 18.29 14.13 -17.72
CA ILE A 203 18.79 12.74 -17.69
C ILE A 203 18.72 12.19 -16.27
N LEU A 204 19.05 12.99 -15.27
CA LEU A 204 18.91 12.58 -13.86
C LEU A 204 17.46 12.25 -13.52
N LEU A 205 16.51 13.11 -13.88
CA LEU A 205 15.08 12.92 -13.64
C LEU A 205 14.57 11.65 -14.34
N LEU A 206 14.89 11.47 -15.62
CA LEU A 206 14.50 10.27 -16.38
C LEU A 206 15.12 8.99 -15.82
N SER A 207 16.36 9.02 -15.35
CA SER A 207 17.02 7.87 -14.74
C SER A 207 16.38 7.49 -13.40
N VAL A 208 16.05 8.48 -12.58
CA VAL A 208 15.37 8.30 -11.31
C VAL A 208 13.97 7.70 -11.53
N LEU A 209 13.19 8.24 -12.49
CA LEU A 209 11.90 7.68 -12.87
C LEU A 209 12.04 6.28 -13.45
N GLY A 210 13.04 6.05 -14.30
CA GLY A 210 13.31 4.74 -14.87
C GLY A 210 13.62 3.68 -13.80
N VAL A 211 14.39 4.02 -12.78
CA VAL A 211 14.65 3.14 -11.62
C VAL A 211 13.36 2.92 -10.82
N CYS A 212 12.58 3.97 -10.60
CA CYS A 212 11.33 3.91 -9.84
C CYS A 212 10.32 2.96 -10.50
N PHE A 213 10.04 3.16 -11.79
CA PHE A 213 9.08 2.33 -12.52
C PHE A 213 9.62 0.97 -12.96
N GLY A 214 10.93 0.84 -13.13
CA GLY A 214 11.55 -0.44 -13.47
C GLY A 214 11.64 -1.40 -12.28
N TYR A 215 11.48 -0.88 -11.08
CA TYR A 215 11.48 -1.67 -9.85
C TYR A 215 10.05 -2.01 -9.36
N ALA A 216 9.07 -1.16 -9.63
CA ALA A 216 7.66 -1.36 -9.27
C ALA A 216 6.99 -2.43 -10.15
#